data_fb003f5921792543e697748cd96b76c8
#
_entry.id   fb003f5921792543e697748cd96b76c8
#
_cell.length_a   1.000
_cell.length_b   1.000
_cell.length_c   1.000
_cell.angle_alpha   90.00
_cell.angle_beta   90.00
_cell.angle_gamma   90.00
#
_symmetry.space_group_name_H-M   'P 1'
#
loop_
_entity.id
_entity.type
_entity.pdbx_description
1 polymer ?
#
loop_
_entity_poly.entity_id
_entity_poly.type
_entity_poly.pdbx_seq_one_letter_code
_entity_poly.pdbx_strand_id
1 'polypeptide(L)'
;MKDFSTERLHLRKLRADDRRRVFECWASDEEVARYVTWNAHQNEETTGFVLDMWLKEYENPDCFRFGIELRETGELIGMIDVVDYIDGAPEIGYVLGRAYWGKGYMTEALSAVTDRLFSEGFTTVVIEADERNIGSNNVIKKNGFVFTHKETKPCSRFKPEIVNVNWYRKDKPEQ
;
A
#
# COMPACT_ATOMS: atom_id res chain seq x y z
N MET A 1 -6.77 8.10 13.08
CA MET A 1 -7.29 7.52 11.81
C MET A 1 -8.63 6.84 12.05
N LYS A 2 -9.67 7.12 11.23
CA LYS A 2 -10.99 6.47 11.30
C LYS A 2 -11.16 5.51 10.12
N ASP A 3 -11.77 4.35 10.37
CA ASP A 3 -12.13 3.39 9.35
C ASP A 3 -13.18 3.97 8.41
N PHE A 4 -13.19 3.54 7.16
CA PHE A 4 -14.18 3.97 6.17
C PHE A 4 -14.38 2.89 5.11
N SER A 5 -15.46 3.01 4.33
CA SER A 5 -15.82 2.02 3.32
C SER A 5 -15.99 2.64 1.95
N THR A 6 -15.74 1.84 0.93
CA THR A 6 -16.05 2.10 -0.47
C THR A 6 -17.23 1.22 -0.90
N GLU A 7 -17.45 1.05 -2.18
CA GLU A 7 -18.49 0.13 -2.70
C GLU A 7 -18.24 -1.32 -2.26
N ARG A 8 -17.00 -1.82 -2.45
CA ARG A 8 -16.65 -3.23 -2.22
C ARG A 8 -15.73 -3.46 -1.04
N LEU A 9 -15.08 -2.41 -0.52
CA LEU A 9 -14.00 -2.52 0.47
C LEU A 9 -14.36 -1.83 1.78
N HIS A 10 -13.82 -2.37 2.87
CA HIS A 10 -13.73 -1.73 4.16
C HIS A 10 -12.26 -1.50 4.50
N LEU A 11 -11.88 -0.22 4.63
CA LEU A 11 -10.53 0.24 4.97
C LEU A 11 -10.49 0.44 6.48
N ARG A 12 -9.79 -0.43 7.20
CA ARG A 12 -9.75 -0.45 8.65
C ARG A 12 -8.34 -0.57 9.20
N LYS A 13 -8.17 -0.27 10.47
CA LYS A 13 -6.92 -0.61 11.15
C LYS A 13 -6.69 -2.12 11.11
N LEU A 14 -5.42 -2.52 10.96
CA LEU A 14 -5.01 -3.90 11.18
C LEU A 14 -5.21 -4.26 12.66
N ARG A 15 -5.37 -5.55 12.94
CA ARG A 15 -5.59 -6.12 14.27
C ARG A 15 -4.57 -7.22 14.55
N ALA A 16 -4.35 -7.55 15.81
CA ALA A 16 -3.41 -8.60 16.18
C ALA A 16 -3.81 -9.99 15.63
N ASP A 17 -5.11 -10.24 15.51
CA ASP A 17 -5.67 -11.48 14.96
C ASP A 17 -5.60 -11.58 13.43
N ASP A 18 -5.24 -10.49 12.73
CA ASP A 18 -4.96 -10.53 11.29
C ASP A 18 -3.66 -11.29 10.92
N ARG A 19 -2.81 -11.59 11.90
CA ARG A 19 -1.47 -12.14 11.71
C ARG A 19 -1.42 -13.30 10.73
N ARG A 20 -2.22 -14.33 10.98
CA ARG A 20 -2.26 -15.51 10.13
C ARG A 20 -2.73 -15.18 8.72
N ARG A 21 -3.75 -14.32 8.62
CA ARG A 21 -4.28 -13.92 7.32
C ARG A 21 -3.27 -13.08 6.52
N VAL A 22 -2.56 -12.17 7.17
CA VAL A 22 -1.46 -11.41 6.55
C VAL A 22 -0.40 -12.35 5.99
N PHE A 23 0.03 -13.34 6.79
CA PHE A 23 1.02 -14.33 6.38
C PHE A 23 0.55 -15.12 5.16
N GLU A 24 -0.61 -15.76 5.24
CA GLU A 24 -1.14 -16.64 4.20
C GLU A 24 -1.56 -15.91 2.92
N CYS A 25 -2.06 -14.68 3.04
CA CYS A 25 -2.63 -13.95 1.91
C CYS A 25 -1.58 -13.27 1.03
N TRP A 26 -0.52 -12.69 1.66
CA TRP A 26 0.47 -11.95 0.88
C TRP A 26 1.90 -11.97 1.43
N ALA A 27 2.11 -12.04 2.77
CA ALA A 27 3.44 -11.83 3.32
C ALA A 27 4.40 -12.97 3.00
N SER A 28 3.91 -14.22 2.85
CA SER A 28 4.71 -15.39 2.49
C SER A 28 4.78 -15.65 0.98
N ASP A 29 4.04 -14.91 0.16
CA ASP A 29 4.00 -15.15 -1.30
C ASP A 29 5.18 -14.44 -2.00
N GLU A 30 6.09 -15.21 -2.61
CA GLU A 30 7.27 -14.70 -3.31
C GLU A 30 6.90 -13.83 -4.53
N GLU A 31 5.80 -14.14 -5.21
CA GLU A 31 5.33 -13.31 -6.35
C GLU A 31 4.81 -11.96 -5.88
N VAL A 32 4.13 -11.91 -4.73
CA VAL A 32 3.72 -10.65 -4.11
C VAL A 32 4.93 -9.86 -3.64
N ALA A 33 5.91 -10.55 -3.03
CA ALA A 33 7.13 -9.93 -2.54
C ALA A 33 8.10 -9.49 -3.65
N ARG A 34 7.89 -9.90 -4.90
CA ARG A 34 8.86 -9.70 -6.01
C ARG A 34 9.29 -8.25 -6.20
N TYR A 35 8.34 -7.31 -6.14
CA TYR A 35 8.55 -5.88 -6.49
C TYR A 35 8.40 -4.94 -5.29
N VAL A 36 8.22 -5.47 -4.09
CA VAL A 36 8.14 -4.66 -2.86
C VAL A 36 9.48 -4.62 -2.15
N THR A 37 9.60 -3.78 -1.15
CA THR A 37 10.84 -3.47 -0.42
C THR A 37 11.26 -4.52 0.61
N TRP A 38 10.49 -5.60 0.78
CA TRP A 38 10.72 -6.67 1.76
C TRP A 38 10.75 -8.05 1.09
N ASN A 39 11.39 -9.04 1.73
CA ASN A 39 11.42 -10.43 1.28
C ASN A 39 10.20 -11.18 1.82
N ALA A 40 9.73 -12.20 1.09
CA ALA A 40 8.68 -13.06 1.56
C ALA A 40 9.01 -13.64 2.95
N HIS A 41 8.04 -13.57 3.87
CA HIS A 41 8.21 -14.06 5.23
C HIS A 41 8.27 -15.58 5.23
N GLN A 42 9.27 -16.13 5.92
CA GLN A 42 9.51 -17.58 5.95
C GLN A 42 8.58 -18.31 6.94
N ASN A 43 8.01 -17.60 7.89
CA ASN A 43 7.10 -18.13 8.90
C ASN A 43 6.17 -17.06 9.44
N GLU A 44 5.12 -17.49 10.11
CA GLU A 44 4.10 -16.61 10.68
C GLU A 44 4.66 -15.75 11.84
N GLU A 45 5.72 -16.19 12.52
CA GLU A 45 6.34 -15.44 13.61
C GLU A 45 6.96 -14.14 13.09
N THR A 46 7.63 -14.19 11.93
CA THR A 46 8.16 -12.99 11.24
C THR A 46 7.03 -12.01 10.93
N THR A 47 5.90 -12.50 10.43
CA THR A 47 4.71 -11.66 10.17
C THR A 47 4.18 -11.05 11.46
N GLY A 48 4.12 -11.83 12.55
CA GLY A 48 3.70 -11.35 13.85
C GLY A 48 4.56 -10.21 14.35
N PHE A 49 5.88 -10.34 14.27
CA PHE A 49 6.80 -9.28 14.66
C PHE A 49 6.58 -7.98 13.85
N VAL A 50 6.42 -8.09 12.54
CA VAL A 50 6.16 -6.92 11.68
C VAL A 50 4.79 -6.30 11.99
N LEU A 51 3.77 -7.13 12.19
CA LEU A 51 2.42 -6.65 12.54
C LEU A 51 2.43 -5.91 13.89
N ASP A 52 3.13 -6.43 14.89
CA ASP A 52 3.24 -5.78 16.21
C ASP A 52 3.91 -4.40 16.11
N MET A 53 4.90 -4.23 15.21
CA MET A 53 5.46 -2.91 14.93
C MET A 53 4.42 -1.97 14.31
N TRP A 54 3.67 -2.43 13.32
CA TRP A 54 2.63 -1.64 12.66
C TRP A 54 1.50 -1.25 13.62
N LEU A 55 1.11 -2.14 14.55
CA LEU A 55 0.07 -1.84 15.55
C LEU A 55 0.52 -0.73 16.51
N LYS A 56 1.80 -0.67 16.87
CA LYS A 56 2.34 0.43 17.69
C LYS A 56 2.34 1.77 16.96
N GLU A 57 2.56 1.76 15.65
CA GLU A 57 2.54 2.99 14.86
C GLU A 57 1.16 3.67 14.85
N TYR A 58 0.06 2.96 15.15
CA TYR A 58 -1.26 3.57 15.31
C TYR A 58 -1.39 4.49 16.54
N GLU A 59 -0.41 4.54 17.42
CA GLU A 59 -0.32 5.53 18.51
C GLU A 59 0.00 6.93 17.92
N ASN A 60 0.64 6.98 16.74
CA ASN A 60 0.85 8.22 16.01
C ASN A 60 -0.46 8.63 15.31
N PRO A 61 -1.00 9.84 15.58
CA PRO A 61 -2.21 10.33 14.92
C PRO A 61 -2.06 10.49 13.40
N ASP A 62 -0.82 10.67 12.91
CA ASP A 62 -0.49 10.84 11.49
C ASP A 62 -0.21 9.51 10.78
N CYS A 63 -0.48 8.39 11.43
CA CYS A 63 -0.39 7.07 10.80
C CYS A 63 -1.60 6.82 9.91
N PHE A 64 -1.36 6.74 8.60
CA PHE A 64 -2.37 6.35 7.60
C PHE A 64 -2.05 4.95 7.06
N ARG A 65 -2.42 3.91 7.82
CA ARG A 65 -2.26 2.50 7.42
C ARG A 65 -3.57 1.78 7.53
N PHE A 66 -4.04 1.21 6.42
CA PHE A 66 -5.32 0.51 6.33
C PHE A 66 -5.13 -0.91 5.82
N GLY A 67 -5.68 -1.89 6.56
CA GLY A 67 -6.02 -3.18 6.01
C GLY A 67 -7.19 -3.03 5.04
N ILE A 68 -7.12 -3.72 3.92
CA ILE A 68 -8.15 -3.75 2.88
C ILE A 68 -8.97 -5.02 3.10
N GLU A 69 -10.22 -4.87 3.52
CA GLU A 69 -11.15 -5.97 3.80
C GLU A 69 -12.29 -5.97 2.77
N LEU A 70 -12.65 -7.13 2.24
CA LEU A 70 -13.84 -7.28 1.39
C LEU A 70 -15.10 -7.12 2.23
N ARG A 71 -15.99 -6.20 1.86
CA ARG A 71 -17.27 -6.00 2.57
C ARG A 71 -18.21 -7.21 2.50
N GLU A 72 -18.13 -7.95 1.41
CA GLU A 72 -19.00 -9.12 1.19
C GLU A 72 -18.65 -10.29 2.12
N THR A 73 -17.36 -10.54 2.35
CA THR A 73 -16.87 -11.74 3.07
C THR A 73 -16.21 -11.43 4.42
N GLY A 74 -15.83 -10.17 4.66
CA GLY A 74 -15.03 -9.81 5.82
C GLY A 74 -13.56 -10.25 5.71
N GLU A 75 -13.12 -10.72 4.55
CA GLU A 75 -11.74 -11.18 4.36
C GLU A 75 -10.77 -10.01 4.18
N LEU A 76 -9.70 -10.01 4.95
CA LEU A 76 -8.57 -9.12 4.73
C LEU A 76 -7.79 -9.61 3.51
N ILE A 77 -7.62 -8.76 2.50
CA ILE A 77 -7.04 -9.10 1.20
C ILE A 77 -5.75 -8.35 0.86
N GLY A 78 -5.40 -7.33 1.64
CA GLY A 78 -4.23 -6.50 1.38
C GLY A 78 -4.11 -5.36 2.38
N MET A 79 -3.20 -4.45 2.08
CA MET A 79 -2.92 -3.26 2.89
C MET A 79 -2.52 -2.09 1.98
N ILE A 80 -2.82 -0.88 2.42
CA ILE A 80 -2.41 0.38 1.81
C ILE A 80 -2.07 1.38 2.91
N ASP A 81 -0.94 2.08 2.80
CA ASP A 81 -0.48 3.02 3.81
C ASP A 81 0.33 4.18 3.24
N VAL A 82 0.54 5.20 4.06
CA VAL A 82 1.58 6.21 3.84
C VAL A 82 2.88 5.65 4.41
N VAL A 83 3.85 5.41 3.55
CA VAL A 83 5.15 4.78 3.90
C VAL A 83 6.22 5.82 4.22
N ASP A 84 6.12 7.02 3.65
CA ASP A 84 7.05 8.13 3.84
C ASP A 84 6.39 9.47 3.47
N TYR A 85 7.12 10.56 3.67
CA TYR A 85 6.75 11.92 3.24
C TYR A 85 7.87 12.54 2.44
N ILE A 86 7.63 12.80 1.16
CA ILE A 86 8.59 13.40 0.23
C ILE A 86 8.24 14.89 0.05
N ASP A 87 9.09 15.77 0.55
CA ASP A 87 8.82 17.23 0.56
C ASP A 87 7.45 17.60 1.15
N GLY A 88 7.01 16.83 2.17
CA GLY A 88 5.71 17.00 2.82
C GLY A 88 4.53 16.37 2.10
N ALA A 89 4.72 15.77 0.92
CA ALA A 89 3.71 14.97 0.24
C ALA A 89 3.74 13.52 0.73
N PRO A 90 2.60 12.93 1.16
CA PRO A 90 2.56 11.53 1.57
C PRO A 90 2.88 10.61 0.38
N GLU A 91 3.80 9.67 0.60
CA GLU A 91 4.09 8.58 -0.31
C GLU A 91 3.24 7.37 0.05
N ILE A 92 2.44 6.89 -0.91
CA ILE A 92 1.59 5.71 -0.74
C ILE A 92 2.35 4.46 -1.13
N GLY A 93 2.31 3.44 -0.24
CA GLY A 93 2.66 2.07 -0.51
C GLY A 93 1.45 1.15 -0.40
N TYR A 94 1.44 0.03 -1.12
CA TYR A 94 0.38 -0.96 -1.00
C TYR A 94 0.82 -2.37 -1.36
N VAL A 95 0.07 -3.34 -0.87
CA VAL A 95 0.18 -4.75 -1.20
C VAL A 95 -1.20 -5.38 -1.29
N LEU A 96 -1.37 -6.33 -2.20
CA LEU A 96 -2.61 -7.08 -2.39
C LEU A 96 -2.27 -8.56 -2.59
N GLY A 97 -3.00 -9.44 -1.90
CA GLY A 97 -2.89 -10.87 -2.09
C GLY A 97 -3.11 -11.27 -3.56
N ARG A 98 -2.30 -12.19 -4.07
CA ARG A 98 -2.28 -12.59 -5.48
C ARG A 98 -3.64 -13.05 -6.01
N ALA A 99 -4.43 -13.77 -5.22
CA ALA A 99 -5.77 -14.22 -5.59
C ALA A 99 -6.78 -13.09 -5.88
N TYR A 100 -6.44 -11.86 -5.50
CA TYR A 100 -7.29 -10.67 -5.65
C TYR A 100 -6.81 -9.71 -6.74
N TRP A 101 -5.70 -10.03 -7.43
CA TRP A 101 -5.20 -9.22 -8.54
C TRP A 101 -6.17 -9.20 -9.72
N GLY A 102 -6.10 -8.14 -10.53
CA GLY A 102 -6.90 -8.00 -11.75
C GLY A 102 -8.38 -7.68 -11.54
N LYS A 103 -8.88 -7.64 -10.29
CA LYS A 103 -10.30 -7.42 -9.96
C LYS A 103 -10.65 -5.95 -9.65
N GLY A 104 -9.66 -5.04 -9.74
CA GLY A 104 -9.86 -3.61 -9.51
C GLY A 104 -9.88 -3.18 -8.05
N TYR A 105 -9.68 -4.07 -7.09
CA TYR A 105 -9.71 -3.73 -5.66
C TYR A 105 -8.64 -2.70 -5.27
N MET A 106 -7.39 -2.86 -5.74
CA MET A 106 -6.35 -1.89 -5.42
C MET A 106 -6.59 -0.54 -6.10
N THR A 107 -7.18 -0.51 -7.29
CA THR A 107 -7.59 0.74 -7.95
C THR A 107 -8.62 1.49 -7.10
N GLU A 108 -9.60 0.78 -6.55
CA GLU A 108 -10.63 1.32 -5.66
C GLU A 108 -10.03 1.82 -4.33
N ALA A 109 -9.16 1.01 -3.71
CA ALA A 109 -8.50 1.37 -2.46
C ALA A 109 -7.60 2.61 -2.61
N LEU A 110 -6.77 2.65 -3.67
CA LEU A 110 -5.87 3.79 -3.93
C LEU A 110 -6.64 5.09 -4.18
N SER A 111 -7.76 5.03 -4.94
CA SER A 111 -8.63 6.19 -5.11
C SER A 111 -9.13 6.71 -3.77
N ALA A 112 -9.71 5.83 -2.98
CA ALA A 112 -10.35 6.19 -1.71
C ALA A 112 -9.34 6.73 -0.66
N VAL A 113 -8.14 6.14 -0.58
CA VAL A 113 -7.09 6.63 0.32
C VAL A 113 -6.53 7.97 -0.16
N THR A 114 -6.35 8.16 -1.47
CA THR A 114 -5.92 9.46 -2.04
C THR A 114 -6.93 10.56 -1.71
N ASP A 115 -8.24 10.30 -1.91
CA ASP A 115 -9.31 11.25 -1.59
C ASP A 115 -9.35 11.55 -0.09
N ARG A 116 -9.10 10.54 0.75
CA ARG A 116 -8.97 10.71 2.20
C ARG A 116 -7.81 11.63 2.55
N LEU A 117 -6.63 11.44 1.99
CA LEU A 117 -5.46 12.30 2.22
C LEU A 117 -5.74 13.74 1.79
N PHE A 118 -6.40 13.95 0.66
CA PHE A 118 -6.83 15.28 0.23
C PHE A 118 -7.84 15.94 1.20
N SER A 119 -8.71 15.14 1.83
CA SER A 119 -9.64 15.66 2.85
C SER A 119 -8.96 16.01 4.17
N GLU A 120 -7.83 15.39 4.49
CA GLU A 120 -6.99 15.71 5.65
C GLU A 120 -6.08 16.94 5.41
N GLY A 121 -6.14 17.55 4.23
CA GLY A 121 -5.44 18.80 3.93
C GLY A 121 -4.18 18.65 3.07
N PHE A 122 -3.78 17.47 2.69
CA PHE A 122 -2.70 17.29 1.74
C PHE A 122 -3.12 17.82 0.36
N THR A 123 -2.19 18.45 -0.33
CA THR A 123 -2.43 19.01 -1.68
C THR A 123 -1.82 18.16 -2.78
N THR A 124 -0.90 17.27 -2.40
CA THR A 124 -0.16 16.40 -3.31
C THR A 124 0.01 15.03 -2.66
N VAL A 125 -0.06 13.98 -3.45
CA VAL A 125 0.26 12.61 -3.08
C VAL A 125 1.24 12.05 -4.11
N VAL A 126 2.24 11.30 -3.65
CA VAL A 126 3.23 10.66 -4.52
C VAL A 126 3.22 9.15 -4.33
N ILE A 127 3.73 8.44 -5.32
CA ILE A 127 3.86 7.00 -5.29
C ILE A 127 4.96 6.56 -6.25
N GLU A 128 5.73 5.56 -5.85
CA GLU A 128 6.68 4.90 -6.75
C GLU A 128 6.30 3.45 -7.02
N ALA A 129 6.77 2.93 -8.13
CA ALA A 129 6.66 1.52 -8.47
C ALA A 129 7.86 1.06 -9.29
N ASP A 130 8.36 -0.15 -9.03
CA ASP A 130 9.32 -0.81 -9.91
C ASP A 130 8.78 -0.79 -11.35
N GLU A 131 9.61 -0.39 -12.33
CA GLU A 131 9.18 -0.29 -13.72
C GLU A 131 8.67 -1.63 -14.29
N ARG A 132 9.16 -2.75 -13.76
CA ARG A 132 8.77 -4.12 -14.15
C ARG A 132 7.42 -4.52 -13.58
N ASN A 133 6.93 -3.85 -12.52
CA ASN A 133 5.62 -4.12 -11.92
C ASN A 133 4.49 -3.48 -12.74
N ILE A 134 4.16 -4.12 -13.86
CA ILE A 134 3.13 -3.62 -14.79
C ILE A 134 1.78 -3.44 -14.08
N GLY A 135 1.43 -4.36 -13.16
CA GLY A 135 0.19 -4.30 -12.40
C GLY A 135 0.09 -3.02 -11.57
N SER A 136 1.12 -2.72 -10.77
CA SER A 136 1.18 -1.51 -9.95
C SER A 136 1.17 -0.24 -10.81
N ASN A 137 2.02 -0.17 -11.84
CA ASN A 137 2.06 0.98 -12.74
C ASN A 137 0.69 1.26 -13.40
N ASN A 138 -0.08 0.22 -13.75
CA ASN A 138 -1.42 0.37 -14.31
C ASN A 138 -2.44 0.87 -13.28
N VAL A 139 -2.40 0.38 -12.03
CA VAL A 139 -3.25 0.86 -10.94
C VAL A 139 -3.02 2.35 -10.69
N ILE A 140 -1.76 2.77 -10.61
CA ILE A 140 -1.35 4.15 -10.38
C ILE A 140 -1.89 5.07 -11.51
N LYS A 141 -1.66 4.70 -12.76
CA LYS A 141 -2.11 5.48 -13.94
C LYS A 141 -3.64 5.57 -14.00
N LYS A 142 -4.37 4.47 -13.73
CA LYS A 142 -5.84 4.45 -13.69
C LYS A 142 -6.41 5.40 -12.63
N ASN A 143 -5.66 5.67 -11.57
CA ASN A 143 -6.04 6.63 -10.53
C ASN A 143 -5.69 8.09 -10.88
N GLY A 144 -5.23 8.37 -12.10
CA GLY A 144 -4.92 9.72 -12.57
C GLY A 144 -3.61 10.28 -12.02
N PHE A 145 -2.73 9.45 -11.49
CA PHE A 145 -1.37 9.87 -11.16
C PHE A 145 -0.57 10.10 -12.44
N VAL A 146 0.16 11.19 -12.47
CA VAL A 146 1.00 11.60 -13.61
C VAL A 146 2.43 11.16 -13.34
N PHE A 147 3.07 10.52 -14.33
CA PHE A 147 4.49 10.18 -14.28
C PHE A 147 5.35 11.45 -14.16
N THR A 148 6.33 11.43 -13.27
CA THR A 148 7.27 12.55 -13.07
C THR A 148 8.67 12.24 -13.59
N HIS A 149 9.28 11.17 -13.07
CA HIS A 149 10.65 10.78 -13.45
C HIS A 149 10.91 9.30 -13.14
N LYS A 150 12.04 8.82 -13.63
CA LYS A 150 12.62 7.54 -13.22
C LYS A 150 13.77 7.76 -12.26
N GLU A 151 13.92 6.86 -11.32
CA GLU A 151 15.06 6.82 -10.43
C GLU A 151 15.68 5.41 -10.44
N THR A 152 17.00 5.37 -10.42
CA THR A 152 17.76 4.11 -10.27
C THR A 152 18.33 4.08 -8.86
N LYS A 153 17.88 3.13 -8.04
CA LYS A 153 18.27 3.05 -6.63
C LYS A 153 18.32 1.61 -6.12
N PRO A 154 18.93 1.34 -4.96
CA PRO A 154 18.70 0.07 -4.26
C PRO A 154 17.21 -0.08 -3.93
N CYS A 155 16.66 -1.29 -4.12
CA CYS A 155 15.25 -1.55 -3.81
C CYS A 155 14.94 -1.22 -2.33
N SER A 156 15.76 -1.73 -1.42
CA SER A 156 15.72 -1.40 0.01
C SER A 156 16.96 -1.91 0.73
N ARG A 157 17.07 -1.61 2.04
CA ARG A 157 18.11 -2.21 2.89
C ARG A 157 18.01 -3.74 3.01
N PHE A 158 16.83 -4.32 2.79
CA PHE A 158 16.58 -5.76 2.85
C PHE A 158 16.72 -6.42 1.49
N LYS A 159 16.64 -5.64 0.43
CA LYS A 159 16.82 -6.04 -0.96
C LYS A 159 17.77 -5.04 -1.62
N PRO A 160 19.09 -5.27 -1.54
CA PRO A 160 20.08 -4.31 -2.03
C PRO A 160 20.22 -4.30 -3.56
N GLU A 161 19.46 -5.11 -4.30
CA GLU A 161 19.45 -5.09 -5.76
C GLU A 161 19.10 -3.70 -6.29
N ILE A 162 19.78 -3.29 -7.36
CA ILE A 162 19.50 -2.02 -8.02
C ILE A 162 18.28 -2.19 -8.92
N VAL A 163 17.32 -1.32 -8.75
CA VAL A 163 16.06 -1.30 -9.49
C VAL A 163 15.82 0.07 -10.12
N ASN A 164 15.04 0.09 -11.19
CA ASN A 164 14.49 1.31 -11.75
C ASN A 164 13.06 1.47 -11.25
N VAL A 165 12.76 2.59 -10.62
CA VAL A 165 11.41 2.92 -10.19
C VAL A 165 10.86 4.08 -10.99
N ASN A 166 9.57 4.02 -11.29
CA ASN A 166 8.81 5.12 -11.85
C ASN A 166 8.15 5.89 -10.73
N TRP A 167 8.40 7.18 -10.64
CA TRP A 167 7.74 8.10 -9.73
C TRP A 167 6.51 8.72 -10.37
N TYR A 168 5.45 8.85 -9.58
CA TYR A 168 4.18 9.42 -9.98
C TYR A 168 3.68 10.41 -8.92
N ARG A 169 2.93 11.41 -9.38
CA ARG A 169 2.34 12.44 -8.54
C ARG A 169 0.87 12.65 -8.90
N LYS A 170 0.05 12.92 -7.91
CA LYS A 170 -1.31 13.40 -8.09
C LYS A 170 -1.55 14.62 -7.20
N ASP A 171 -1.98 15.72 -7.80
CA ASP A 171 -2.36 16.92 -7.10
C ASP A 171 -3.87 16.93 -6.84
N LYS A 172 -4.26 17.56 -5.73
CA LYS A 172 -5.66 17.79 -5.41
C LYS A 172 -6.27 18.67 -6.50
N PRO A 173 -7.42 18.28 -7.09
CA PRO A 173 -8.10 19.13 -8.06
C PRO A 173 -8.41 20.51 -7.46
N GLU A 174 -8.20 21.57 -8.23
CA GLU A 174 -8.67 22.91 -7.87
C GLU A 174 -10.20 22.87 -7.77
N GLN A 175 -10.74 23.47 -6.71
CA GLN A 175 -12.20 23.57 -6.49
C GLN A 175 -12.76 24.72 -7.31
#